data_7c211a40dd51a3108c06ca297f9cfd03
#
_entry.id   7c211a40dd51a3108c06ca297f9cfd03
#
_cell.length_a   1.000
_cell.length_b   1.000
_cell.length_c   1.000
_cell.angle_alpha   90.00
_cell.angle_beta   90.00
_cell.angle_gamma   90.00
#
_symmetry.space_group_name_H-M   'P 1'
#
loop_
_entity.id
_entity.type
_entity.pdbx_description
1 polymer ?
#
loop_
_entity_poly.entity_id
_entity_poly.type
_entity_poly.pdbx_seq_one_letter_code
_entity_poly.pdbx_strand_id
1 'polypeptide(L)'
;IEKEIKSAKPDRIYTNHYGDLNVDHKVVYNATLVACRPTNFPVKEILSFEVLSSTEWGYPYNFNPNHFINIEKYLGKKIKAMELFVNEIRKFPHPRSSENIKHVARRWGSVSGFNAAEAFELIRRLDK
;
A
#
# COMPACT_ATOMS: atom_id res chain seq x y z
N ILE A 1 -16.67 4.83 3.99
CA ILE A 1 -16.11 4.26 2.75
C ILE A 1 -17.17 4.19 1.65
N GLU A 2 -18.31 3.50 1.81
CA GLU A 2 -19.34 3.36 0.77
C GLU A 2 -19.83 4.69 0.22
N LYS A 3 -20.09 5.67 1.08
CA LYS A 3 -20.53 7.02 0.68
C LYS A 3 -19.51 7.69 -0.25
N GLU A 4 -18.22 7.58 0.09
CA GLU A 4 -17.14 8.17 -0.72
C GLU A 4 -16.97 7.45 -2.06
N ILE A 5 -17.05 6.11 -2.07
CA ILE A 5 -16.99 5.32 -3.30
C ILE A 5 -18.16 5.68 -4.23
N LYS A 6 -19.36 5.80 -3.68
CA LYS A 6 -20.56 6.18 -4.45
C LYS A 6 -20.44 7.58 -5.06
N SER A 7 -19.84 8.52 -4.33
CA SER A 7 -19.62 9.90 -4.79
C SER A 7 -18.49 9.99 -5.83
N ALA A 8 -17.33 9.41 -5.52
CA ALA A 8 -16.12 9.54 -6.34
C ALA A 8 -16.11 8.59 -7.55
N LYS A 9 -16.84 7.46 -7.47
CA LYS A 9 -16.89 6.39 -8.51
C LYS A 9 -15.49 5.97 -9.00
N PRO A 10 -14.57 5.60 -8.10
CA PRO A 10 -13.20 5.28 -8.49
C PRO A 10 -13.13 4.00 -9.30
N ASP A 11 -12.26 3.94 -10.29
CA ASP A 11 -11.92 2.69 -10.99
C ASP A 11 -11.02 1.78 -10.14
N ARG A 12 -10.15 2.40 -9.29
CA ARG A 12 -9.16 1.70 -8.47
C ARG A 12 -9.20 2.18 -7.03
N ILE A 13 -9.06 1.24 -6.10
CA ILE A 13 -8.95 1.52 -4.67
C ILE A 13 -7.67 0.88 -4.13
N TYR A 14 -6.99 1.62 -3.26
CA TYR A 14 -5.88 1.15 -2.46
C TYR A 14 -6.31 1.00 -1.01
N THR A 15 -5.91 -0.10 -0.36
CA THR A 15 -6.20 -0.39 1.04
C THR A 15 -4.99 -0.98 1.74
N ASN A 16 -5.00 -0.98 3.07
CA ASN A 16 -3.98 -1.66 3.86
C ASN A 16 -3.97 -3.17 3.58
N HIS A 17 -2.84 -3.82 3.82
CA HIS A 17 -2.73 -5.27 3.71
C HIS A 17 -3.47 -5.97 4.87
N TYR A 18 -4.14 -7.10 4.59
CA TYR A 18 -4.90 -7.85 5.60
C TYR A 18 -4.05 -8.47 6.71
N GLY A 19 -2.78 -8.80 6.42
CA GLY A 19 -1.80 -9.37 7.35
C GLY A 19 -1.02 -8.34 8.17
N ASP A 20 -1.41 -7.07 8.10
CA ASP A 20 -0.78 -6.00 8.87
C ASP A 20 -0.90 -6.24 10.39
N LEU A 21 0.10 -5.84 11.17
CA LEU A 21 0.08 -5.97 12.62
C LEU A 21 -0.99 -5.08 13.27
N ASN A 22 -1.19 -3.88 12.72
CA ASN A 22 -2.13 -2.90 13.25
C ASN A 22 -3.59 -3.34 13.02
N VAL A 23 -4.34 -3.41 14.12
CA VAL A 23 -5.75 -3.83 14.10
C VAL A 23 -6.61 -2.88 13.27
N ASP A 24 -6.39 -1.57 13.35
CA ASP A 24 -7.15 -0.58 12.58
C ASP A 24 -6.95 -0.79 11.07
N HIS A 25 -5.75 -1.16 10.64
CA HIS A 25 -5.46 -1.46 9.24
C HIS A 25 -6.25 -2.69 8.75
N LYS A 26 -6.36 -3.73 9.58
CA LYS A 26 -7.19 -4.91 9.28
C LYS A 26 -8.68 -4.57 9.18
N VAL A 27 -9.16 -3.69 10.06
CA VAL A 27 -10.54 -3.19 10.01
C VAL A 27 -10.79 -2.42 8.72
N VAL A 28 -9.87 -1.52 8.34
CA VAL A 28 -9.97 -0.76 7.08
C VAL A 28 -9.96 -1.68 5.87
N TYR A 29 -9.08 -2.68 5.84
CA TYR A 29 -9.05 -3.69 4.77
C TYR A 29 -10.41 -4.38 4.61
N ASN A 30 -10.95 -4.94 5.69
CA ASN A 30 -12.23 -5.65 5.67
C ASN A 30 -13.39 -4.72 5.27
N ALA A 31 -13.44 -3.51 5.82
CA ALA A 31 -14.45 -2.52 5.49
C ALA A 31 -14.38 -2.10 4.01
N THR A 32 -13.19 -2.02 3.44
CA THR A 32 -12.98 -1.74 2.02
C THR A 32 -13.55 -2.86 1.15
N LEU A 33 -13.27 -4.13 1.47
CA LEU A 33 -13.81 -5.26 0.73
C LEU A 33 -15.34 -5.31 0.79
N VAL A 34 -15.93 -5.03 1.96
CA VAL A 34 -17.38 -4.95 2.13
C VAL A 34 -17.98 -3.84 1.26
N ALA A 35 -17.38 -2.65 1.29
CA ALA A 35 -17.84 -1.51 0.52
C ALA A 35 -17.69 -1.71 -1.00
N CYS A 36 -16.68 -2.48 -1.42
CA CYS A 36 -16.38 -2.74 -2.84
C CYS A 36 -16.99 -4.03 -3.37
N ARG A 37 -18.06 -4.57 -2.74
CA ARG A 37 -18.75 -5.75 -3.30
C ARG A 37 -19.17 -5.50 -4.74
N PRO A 38 -18.95 -6.45 -5.68
CA PRO A 38 -19.17 -6.24 -7.11
C PRO A 38 -20.58 -5.81 -7.51
N THR A 39 -21.58 -6.22 -6.72
CA THR A 39 -22.99 -5.92 -6.95
C THR A 39 -23.39 -4.51 -6.50
N ASN A 40 -22.64 -3.92 -5.56
CA ASN A 40 -22.96 -2.60 -5.01
C ASN A 40 -22.28 -1.49 -5.81
N PHE A 41 -20.96 -1.59 -5.95
CA PHE A 41 -20.13 -0.60 -6.64
C PHE A 41 -19.07 -1.32 -7.48
N PRO A 42 -19.13 -1.20 -8.81
CA PRO A 42 -18.23 -1.93 -9.71
C PRO A 42 -16.84 -1.27 -9.77
N VAL A 43 -16.14 -1.20 -8.64
CA VAL A 43 -14.72 -0.84 -8.61
C VAL A 43 -13.94 -1.89 -9.38
N LYS A 44 -13.19 -1.46 -10.39
CA LYS A 44 -12.47 -2.37 -11.29
C LYS A 44 -11.31 -3.07 -10.59
N GLU A 45 -10.52 -2.33 -9.82
CA GLU A 45 -9.32 -2.86 -9.18
C GLU A 45 -9.28 -2.54 -7.68
N ILE A 46 -8.87 -3.51 -6.89
CA ILE A 46 -8.53 -3.33 -5.47
C ILE A 46 -7.11 -3.82 -5.27
N LEU A 47 -6.26 -2.93 -4.76
CA LEU A 47 -4.86 -3.17 -4.46
C LEU A 47 -4.61 -2.98 -2.97
N SER A 48 -3.84 -3.88 -2.34
CA SER A 48 -3.35 -3.66 -0.99
C SER A 48 -1.86 -3.30 -0.98
N PHE A 49 -1.48 -2.51 0.00
CA PHE A 49 -0.11 -2.02 0.18
C PHE A 49 0.43 -2.34 1.57
N GLU A 50 1.75 -2.49 1.66
CA GLU A 50 2.44 -2.59 2.96
C GLU A 50 2.53 -1.22 3.64
N VAL A 51 2.41 -1.23 4.97
CA VAL A 51 2.63 -0.05 5.82
C VAL A 51 3.89 -0.27 6.64
N LEU A 52 4.91 0.56 6.40
CA LEU A 52 6.18 0.48 7.11
C LEU A 52 5.99 0.66 8.63
N SER A 53 6.65 -0.16 9.41
CA SER A 53 6.54 -0.33 10.87
C SER A 53 5.23 -1.01 11.32
N SER A 54 4.62 -1.77 10.43
CA SER A 54 3.39 -2.49 10.75
C SER A 54 3.30 -3.82 9.98
N THR A 55 3.32 -3.79 8.65
CA THR A 55 3.17 -5.00 7.82
C THR A 55 4.34 -5.97 8.02
N GLU A 56 5.58 -5.47 8.04
CA GLU A 56 6.79 -6.29 8.22
C GLU A 56 6.90 -6.93 9.61
N TRP A 57 6.16 -6.44 10.59
CA TRP A 57 6.10 -6.99 11.95
C TRP A 57 4.88 -7.89 12.18
N GLY A 58 4.02 -8.05 11.17
CA GLY A 58 2.96 -9.06 11.18
C GLY A 58 3.53 -10.46 10.96
N TYR A 59 3.27 -11.38 11.86
CA TYR A 59 3.74 -12.77 11.74
C TYR A 59 2.56 -13.74 11.62
N PRO A 60 2.67 -14.75 10.71
CA PRO A 60 3.74 -14.88 9.71
C PRO A 60 3.69 -13.73 8.68
N TYR A 61 4.88 -13.28 8.22
CA TYR A 61 4.94 -12.28 7.15
C TYR A 61 4.36 -12.88 5.88
N ASN A 62 3.34 -12.24 5.34
CA ASN A 62 2.54 -12.77 4.24
C ASN A 62 2.21 -11.73 3.14
N PHE A 63 2.87 -10.59 3.12
CA PHE A 63 2.75 -9.64 2.01
C PHE A 63 3.50 -10.17 0.79
N ASN A 64 2.75 -10.54 -0.25
CA ASN A 64 3.27 -11.15 -1.47
C ASN A 64 2.85 -10.36 -2.72
N PRO A 65 3.49 -9.22 -2.98
CA PRO A 65 3.06 -8.31 -4.04
C PRO A 65 3.26 -8.91 -5.44
N ASN A 66 2.32 -8.58 -6.32
CA ASN A 66 2.26 -9.01 -7.71
C ASN A 66 1.97 -7.86 -8.70
N HIS A 67 1.87 -6.63 -8.19
CA HIS A 67 1.65 -5.42 -8.98
C HIS A 67 2.67 -4.36 -8.56
N PHE A 68 3.47 -3.87 -9.51
CA PHE A 68 4.60 -2.97 -9.24
C PHE A 68 4.46 -1.69 -10.05
N ILE A 69 4.69 -0.55 -9.41
CA ILE A 69 4.66 0.77 -10.03
C ILE A 69 6.04 1.39 -9.97
N ASN A 70 6.61 1.74 -11.12
CA ASN A 70 7.88 2.47 -11.18
C ASN A 70 7.73 3.86 -10.54
N ILE A 71 8.48 4.09 -9.47
CA ILE A 71 8.49 5.36 -8.74
C ILE A 71 9.84 6.08 -8.78
N GLU A 72 10.74 5.69 -9.66
CA GLU A 72 12.10 6.25 -9.71
C GLU A 72 12.08 7.79 -9.68
N LYS A 73 11.23 8.40 -10.52
CA LYS A 73 11.08 9.86 -10.60
C LYS A 73 10.43 10.48 -9.37
N TYR A 74 9.76 9.69 -8.55
CA TYR A 74 8.95 10.14 -7.41
C TYR A 74 9.53 9.76 -6.06
N LEU A 75 10.56 8.91 -6.01
CA LEU A 75 11.14 8.43 -4.75
C LEU A 75 11.59 9.57 -3.83
N GLY A 76 12.26 10.58 -4.39
CA GLY A 76 12.66 11.75 -3.61
C GLY A 76 11.47 12.53 -3.03
N LYS A 77 10.37 12.64 -3.79
CA LYS A 77 9.13 13.28 -3.33
C LYS A 77 8.46 12.46 -2.23
N LYS A 78 8.43 11.13 -2.35
CA LYS A 78 7.92 10.22 -1.32
C LYS A 78 8.68 10.38 0.00
N ILE A 79 10.02 10.40 -0.05
CA ILE A 79 10.86 10.58 1.13
C ILE A 79 10.58 11.94 1.78
N LYS A 80 10.59 13.03 1.00
CA LYS A 80 10.28 14.37 1.52
C LYS A 80 8.89 14.46 2.15
N ALA A 81 7.89 13.80 1.54
CA ALA A 81 6.54 13.75 2.11
C ALA A 81 6.54 13.06 3.49
N MET A 82 7.28 11.95 3.65
CA MET A 82 7.40 11.28 4.95
C MET A 82 8.11 12.15 5.98
N GLU A 83 9.12 12.90 5.59
CA GLU A 83 9.87 13.81 6.48
C GLU A 83 9.00 14.94 7.06
N LEU A 84 7.91 15.31 6.40
CA LEU A 84 6.94 16.28 6.91
C LEU A 84 6.10 15.72 8.08
N PHE A 85 6.01 14.40 8.22
CA PHE A 85 5.37 13.75 9.37
C PHE A 85 6.35 13.64 10.53
N VAL A 86 6.70 14.77 11.12
CA VAL A 86 7.76 14.89 12.13
C VAL A 86 7.59 13.98 13.35
N ASN A 87 6.34 13.62 13.68
CA ASN A 87 6.01 12.70 14.77
C ASN A 87 6.09 11.22 14.35
N GLU A 88 6.19 10.93 13.07
CA GLU A 88 6.17 9.58 12.51
C GLU A 88 7.52 9.15 11.97
N ILE A 89 8.29 10.09 11.39
CA ILE A 89 9.65 9.82 10.90
C ILE A 89 10.58 9.38 12.04
N ARG A 90 11.44 8.42 11.80
CA ARG A 90 12.40 7.90 12.77
C ARG A 90 13.78 7.74 12.12
N LYS A 91 14.80 7.54 12.94
CA LYS A 91 16.15 7.19 12.47
C LYS A 91 16.23 5.70 12.16
N PHE A 92 17.07 5.34 11.19
CA PHE A 92 17.42 3.94 10.94
C PHE A 92 17.98 3.29 12.23
N PRO A 93 17.64 2.05 12.55
CA PRO A 93 17.02 1.00 11.71
C PRO A 93 15.49 0.98 11.71
N HIS A 94 14.82 2.00 12.20
CA HIS A 94 13.36 2.00 12.21
C HIS A 94 12.80 1.98 10.77
N PRO A 95 11.75 1.18 10.46
CA PRO A 95 11.19 1.06 9.12
C PRO A 95 10.74 2.39 8.49
N ARG A 96 10.26 3.35 9.28
CA ARG A 96 9.87 4.70 8.82
C ARG A 96 11.04 5.69 8.72
N SER A 97 12.27 5.22 8.61
CA SER A 97 13.40 6.10 8.29
C SER A 97 13.46 6.41 6.80
N SER A 98 13.96 7.59 6.42
CA SER A 98 14.20 7.96 5.01
C SER A 98 15.11 6.95 4.30
N GLU A 99 16.08 6.39 5.04
CA GLU A 99 17.00 5.36 4.55
C GLU A 99 16.26 4.07 4.22
N ASN A 100 15.41 3.57 5.13
CA ASN A 100 14.65 2.33 4.89
C ASN A 100 13.60 2.49 3.79
N ILE A 101 12.93 3.63 3.70
CA ILE A 101 12.00 3.92 2.58
C ILE A 101 12.71 3.74 1.24
N LYS A 102 13.96 4.22 1.13
CA LYS A 102 14.79 4.04 -0.06
C LYS A 102 15.17 2.57 -0.30
N HIS A 103 15.52 1.84 0.77
CA HIS A 103 15.85 0.41 0.68
C HIS A 103 14.67 -0.43 0.19
N VAL A 104 13.49 -0.20 0.76
CA VAL A 104 12.26 -0.91 0.36
C VAL A 104 11.90 -0.62 -1.10
N ALA A 105 11.95 0.64 -1.52
CA ALA A 105 11.68 1.02 -2.90
C ALA A 105 12.67 0.36 -3.89
N ARG A 106 13.95 0.26 -3.53
CA ARG A 106 14.97 -0.42 -4.33
C ARG A 106 14.80 -1.93 -4.36
N ARG A 107 14.44 -2.53 -3.21
CA ARG A 107 14.11 -3.97 -3.15
C ARG A 107 13.01 -4.30 -4.15
N TRP A 108 11.90 -3.57 -4.12
CA TRP A 108 10.79 -3.82 -5.05
C TRP A 108 11.14 -3.45 -6.49
N GLY A 109 12.00 -2.45 -6.67
CA GLY A 109 12.61 -2.16 -7.97
C GLY A 109 13.39 -3.34 -8.52
N SER A 110 14.27 -3.94 -7.70
CA SER A 110 15.03 -5.14 -8.09
C SER A 110 14.15 -6.33 -8.48
N VAL A 111 13.05 -6.53 -7.74
CA VAL A 111 12.07 -7.61 -8.05
C VAL A 111 11.36 -7.38 -9.38
N SER A 112 11.10 -6.12 -9.73
CA SER A 112 10.29 -5.75 -10.91
C SER A 112 11.10 -5.26 -12.12
N GLY A 113 12.44 -5.18 -12.01
CA GLY A 113 13.31 -4.66 -13.06
C GLY A 113 13.34 -3.14 -13.19
N PHE A 114 12.93 -2.39 -12.14
CA PHE A 114 13.00 -0.94 -12.07
C PHE A 114 14.11 -0.48 -11.11
N ASN A 115 14.55 0.77 -11.22
CA ASN A 115 15.50 1.33 -10.24
C ASN A 115 14.85 1.57 -8.86
N ALA A 116 13.55 1.84 -8.84
CA ALA A 116 12.73 1.93 -7.63
C ALA A 116 11.26 1.68 -7.96
N ALA A 117 10.57 0.94 -7.09
CA ALA A 117 9.15 0.63 -7.26
C ALA A 117 8.38 0.71 -5.94
N GLU A 118 7.09 0.96 -6.04
CA GLU A 118 6.11 0.57 -5.03
C GLU A 118 5.47 -0.76 -5.42
N ALA A 119 5.20 -1.58 -4.41
CA ALA A 119 4.65 -2.90 -4.59
C ALA A 119 3.27 -3.02 -3.95
N PHE A 120 2.38 -3.75 -4.62
CA PHE A 120 0.99 -3.96 -4.21
C PHE A 120 0.59 -5.42 -4.44
N GLU A 121 -0.32 -5.91 -3.63
CA GLU A 121 -1.08 -7.11 -3.96
C GLU A 121 -2.35 -6.73 -4.70
N LEU A 122 -2.52 -7.23 -5.91
CA LEU A 122 -3.77 -7.16 -6.64
C LEU A 122 -4.75 -8.16 -6.02
N ILE A 123 -5.70 -7.65 -5.24
CA ILE A 123 -6.70 -8.45 -4.55
C ILE A 123 -7.79 -8.90 -5.52
N ARG A 124 -8.26 -7.99 -6.35
CA ARG A 124 -9.30 -8.23 -7.34
C ARG A 124 -9.19 -7.28 -8.52
N ARG A 125 -9.41 -7.84 -9.72
CA ARG A 125 -9.64 -7.08 -10.94
C ARG A 125 -10.89 -7.61 -11.64
N LEU A 126 -11.74 -6.71 -12.12
CA LEU A 126 -12.93 -6.98 -12.93
C LEU A 126 -12.70 -6.41 -14.32
N ASP A 127 -12.48 -7.28 -15.29
CA ASP A 127 -12.41 -6.95 -16.72
C ASP A 127 -13.82 -7.15 -17.31
N LYS A 128 -14.40 -6.06 -17.89
CA LYS A 128 -15.74 -6.07 -18.51
C LYS A 128 -15.60 -5.72 -19.98
#